data_7a349d54665397709353dd5d79f0bb9e
#
_entry.id   7a349d54665397709353dd5d79f0bb9e
#
_cell.length_a   1.000
_cell.length_b   1.000
_cell.length_c   1.000
_cell.angle_alpha   90.00
_cell.angle_beta   90.00
_cell.angle_gamma   90.00
#
_symmetry.space_group_name_H-M   'P 1'
#
loop_
_entity.id
_entity.type
_entity.pdbx_description
1 polymer ?
#
loop_
_entity_poly.entity_id
_entity_poly.type
_entity_poly.pdbx_seq_one_letter_code
_entity_poly.pdbx_strand_id
1 'polypeptide(L)'
;MDFVDLIEEKRFLGQEFLTWLWWKSEERGGSVALPGYGDISLVFEKHMLLEFGEGESAEKLICSGLKAELQEARTGLQVGKKLEHARIRMTKGDNEYSFTLVASLMEFRNIRLPKTAMTETEESGNREDMEGMILERIYLFEELLQTVNALFRSFLDVRLDQDWSPELAKIRSWISTTPLHNPS
;
A
#
# COMPACT_ATOMS: atom_id res chain seq x y z
N MET A 1 23.80 0.00 -4.66
CA MET A 1 22.71 -0.84 -5.24
C MET A 1 21.48 0.03 -5.26
N ASP A 2 20.94 0.30 -6.42
CA ASP A 2 19.70 1.07 -6.56
C ASP A 2 18.52 0.21 -6.10
N PHE A 3 17.53 0.84 -5.45
CA PHE A 3 16.33 0.10 -5.00
C PHE A 3 15.54 -0.50 -6.16
N VAL A 4 15.57 0.16 -7.31
CA VAL A 4 14.91 -0.31 -8.54
C VAL A 4 15.56 -1.62 -8.99
N ASP A 5 16.88 -1.67 -9.08
CA ASP A 5 17.63 -2.88 -9.46
C ASP A 5 17.35 -4.04 -8.51
N LEU A 6 17.27 -3.75 -7.20
CA LEU A 6 16.99 -4.76 -6.18
C LEU A 6 15.58 -5.35 -6.33
N ILE A 7 14.60 -4.50 -6.64
CA ILE A 7 13.20 -4.94 -6.83
C ILE A 7 13.04 -5.71 -8.13
N GLU A 8 13.68 -5.27 -9.21
CA GLU A 8 13.67 -5.99 -10.49
C GLU A 8 14.28 -7.38 -10.36
N GLU A 9 15.39 -7.50 -9.63
CA GLU A 9 16.04 -8.80 -9.37
C GLU A 9 15.27 -9.66 -8.38
N LYS A 10 14.62 -9.04 -7.38
CA LYS A 10 13.96 -9.73 -6.26
C LYS A 10 12.50 -9.31 -6.11
N ARG A 11 11.71 -9.57 -7.14
CA ARG A 11 10.27 -9.22 -7.21
C ARG A 11 9.46 -9.62 -5.98
N PHE A 12 9.84 -10.70 -5.31
CA PHE A 12 9.17 -11.17 -4.10
C PHE A 12 9.23 -10.15 -2.96
N LEU A 13 10.24 -9.27 -2.91
CA LEU A 13 10.34 -8.24 -1.86
C LEU A 13 9.17 -7.25 -1.90
N GLY A 14 8.71 -6.88 -3.08
CA GLY A 14 7.53 -6.02 -3.21
C GLY A 14 6.26 -6.70 -2.70
N GLN A 15 6.07 -7.99 -2.99
CA GLN A 15 4.93 -8.77 -2.51
C GLN A 15 4.98 -8.99 -0.99
N GLU A 16 6.17 -9.22 -0.42
CA GLU A 16 6.36 -9.30 1.03
C GLU A 16 6.10 -7.94 1.70
N PHE A 17 6.59 -6.85 1.10
CA PHE A 17 6.32 -5.50 1.57
C PHE A 17 4.83 -5.18 1.61
N LEU A 18 4.11 -5.46 0.54
CA LEU A 18 2.68 -5.16 0.45
C LEU A 18 1.88 -5.98 1.47
N THR A 19 2.25 -7.24 1.69
CA THR A 19 1.65 -8.10 2.71
C THR A 19 1.97 -7.61 4.12
N TRP A 20 3.22 -7.23 4.38
CA TRP A 20 3.67 -6.65 5.65
C TRP A 20 2.94 -5.33 5.95
N LEU A 21 2.80 -4.48 4.93
CA LEU A 21 2.13 -3.18 5.07
C LEU A 21 0.64 -3.37 5.41
N TRP A 22 -0.03 -4.33 4.77
CA TRP A 22 -1.41 -4.68 5.10
C TRP A 22 -1.55 -5.17 6.54
N TRP A 23 -0.70 -6.11 6.95
CA TRP A 23 -0.69 -6.57 8.32
C TRP A 23 -0.45 -5.45 9.33
N LYS A 24 0.53 -4.58 9.08
CA LYS A 24 0.83 -3.42 9.94
C LYS A 24 -0.35 -2.46 10.05
N SER A 25 -1.06 -2.22 8.97
CA SER A 25 -2.26 -1.38 8.99
C SER A 25 -3.37 -1.96 9.88
N GLU A 26 -3.52 -3.28 9.93
CA GLU A 26 -4.52 -3.92 10.78
C GLU A 26 -4.08 -4.06 12.24
N GLU A 27 -2.78 -4.28 12.50
CA GLU A 27 -2.24 -4.43 13.86
C GLU A 27 -2.55 -3.21 14.74
N ARG A 28 -2.59 -2.02 14.18
CA ARG A 28 -2.78 -0.75 14.90
C ARG A 28 -4.03 0.02 14.46
N GLY A 29 -5.01 -0.66 13.94
CA GLY A 29 -6.26 -0.01 13.52
C GLY A 29 -6.08 1.02 12.40
N GLY A 30 -5.12 0.80 11.50
CA GLY A 30 -4.81 1.67 10.37
C GLY A 30 -3.63 2.61 10.60
N SER A 31 -3.17 2.82 11.84
CA SER A 31 -2.07 3.76 12.12
C SER A 31 -0.71 3.09 12.00
N VAL A 32 0.17 3.70 11.23
CA VAL A 32 1.58 3.30 11.08
C VAL A 32 2.47 4.48 11.44
N ALA A 33 3.26 4.33 12.50
CA ALA A 33 4.23 5.34 12.90
C ALA A 33 5.49 5.25 12.02
N LEU A 34 5.85 6.35 11.39
CA LEU A 34 7.09 6.46 10.60
C LEU A 34 8.03 7.49 11.26
N PRO A 35 9.25 7.07 11.63
CA PRO A 35 10.24 8.00 12.15
C PRO A 35 10.50 9.15 11.16
N GLY A 36 10.32 10.39 11.62
CA GLY A 36 10.53 11.59 10.80
C GLY A 36 9.37 11.98 9.88
N TYR A 37 8.33 11.16 9.74
CA TYR A 37 7.15 11.43 8.89
C TYR A 37 5.84 11.57 9.67
N GLY A 38 5.87 11.30 10.98
CA GLY A 38 4.67 11.30 11.83
C GLY A 38 3.82 10.03 11.67
N ASP A 39 2.60 10.11 12.20
CA ASP A 39 1.62 9.02 12.09
C ASP A 39 0.92 9.08 10.74
N ILE A 40 0.87 7.93 10.08
CA ILE A 40 0.22 7.74 8.80
C ILE A 40 -0.92 6.75 9.00
N SER A 41 -2.10 7.08 8.50
CA SER A 41 -3.20 6.13 8.44
C SER A 41 -3.21 5.41 7.09
N LEU A 42 -3.30 4.09 7.11
CA LEU A 42 -3.38 3.24 5.94
C LEU A 42 -4.63 2.37 6.00
N VAL A 43 -5.40 2.40 4.94
CA VAL A 43 -6.57 1.54 4.76
C VAL A 43 -6.43 0.80 3.43
N PHE A 44 -6.39 -0.52 3.51
CA PHE A 44 -6.45 -1.37 2.33
C PHE A 44 -7.90 -1.46 1.86
N GLU A 45 -8.13 -0.98 0.64
CA GLU A 45 -9.46 -0.98 0.04
C GLU A 45 -9.74 -2.33 -0.64
N LYS A 46 -10.99 -2.55 -0.95
CA LYS A 46 -11.61 -3.78 -1.42
C LYS A 46 -11.22 -4.22 -2.84
N HIS A 47 -10.05 -3.82 -3.33
CA HIS A 47 -9.56 -4.22 -4.64
C HIS A 47 -8.13 -4.75 -4.51
N MET A 48 -8.03 -6.06 -4.44
CA MET A 48 -6.77 -6.79 -4.29
C MET A 48 -6.64 -7.84 -5.38
N LEU A 49 -5.43 -8.04 -5.87
CA LEU A 49 -5.05 -9.15 -6.74
C LEU A 49 -3.99 -9.98 -6.03
N LEU A 50 -4.26 -11.27 -5.90
CA LEU A 50 -3.30 -12.25 -5.41
C LEU A 50 -2.91 -13.19 -6.54
N GLU A 51 -1.65 -13.57 -6.60
CA GLU A 51 -1.11 -14.46 -7.63
C GLU A 51 -0.39 -15.65 -7.00
N PHE A 52 -0.44 -16.79 -7.69
CA PHE A 52 0.34 -17.99 -7.39
C PHE A 52 1.02 -18.48 -8.66
N GLY A 53 2.33 -18.67 -8.60
CA GLY A 53 3.14 -19.02 -9.76
C GLY A 53 3.72 -17.81 -10.49
N GLU A 54 4.39 -18.07 -11.61
CA GLU A 54 5.06 -17.05 -12.41
C GLU A 54 4.59 -17.10 -13.87
N GLY A 55 4.63 -15.94 -14.54
CA GLY A 55 4.32 -15.80 -15.96
C GLY A 55 2.84 -15.89 -16.31
N GLU A 56 2.55 -16.27 -17.56
CA GLU A 56 1.18 -16.30 -18.10
C GLU A 56 0.30 -17.42 -17.50
N SER A 57 0.91 -18.43 -16.88
CA SER A 57 0.19 -19.52 -16.20
C SER A 57 -0.09 -19.24 -14.72
N ALA A 58 0.21 -18.05 -14.22
CA ALA A 58 -0.05 -17.70 -12.83
C ALA A 58 -1.56 -17.72 -12.54
N GLU A 59 -1.95 -18.44 -11.48
CA GLU A 59 -3.32 -18.39 -10.97
C GLU A 59 -3.58 -17.05 -10.29
N LYS A 60 -4.64 -16.35 -10.74
CA LYS A 60 -5.03 -15.05 -10.20
C LYS A 60 -6.30 -15.17 -9.38
N LEU A 61 -6.29 -14.54 -8.21
CA LEU A 61 -7.46 -14.32 -7.38
C LEU A 61 -7.71 -12.81 -7.29
N ILE A 62 -8.84 -12.36 -7.83
CA ILE A 62 -9.26 -10.96 -7.77
C ILE A 62 -10.34 -10.84 -6.70
N CYS A 63 -10.04 -10.08 -5.66
CA CYS A 63 -10.98 -9.77 -4.59
C CYS A 63 -11.49 -8.34 -4.79
N SER A 64 -12.78 -8.17 -5.09
CA SER A 64 -13.40 -6.87 -5.34
C SER A 64 -14.81 -6.79 -4.73
N GLY A 65 -15.09 -5.90 -3.74
CA GLY A 65 -16.41 -5.62 -3.12
C GLY A 65 -16.44 -5.42 -1.59
N LEU A 66 -17.39 -5.98 -0.83
CA LEU A 66 -17.64 -5.71 0.59
C LEU A 66 -16.72 -6.50 1.55
N LYS A 67 -16.83 -6.30 2.88
CA LYS A 67 -15.97 -6.88 3.95
C LYS A 67 -15.63 -8.37 3.84
N ALA A 68 -16.44 -9.19 3.18
CA ALA A 68 -16.18 -10.61 2.95
C ALA A 68 -14.89 -10.89 2.16
N GLU A 69 -14.43 -9.97 1.38
CA GLU A 69 -13.35 -10.14 0.40
C GLU A 69 -11.95 -9.98 0.98
N LEU A 70 -11.80 -9.21 2.06
CA LEU A 70 -10.56 -9.24 2.84
C LEU A 70 -10.33 -10.63 3.44
N GLN A 71 -11.41 -11.39 3.71
CA GLN A 71 -11.33 -12.79 4.15
C GLN A 71 -10.88 -13.70 3.01
N GLU A 72 -11.41 -13.50 1.79
CA GLU A 72 -10.98 -14.23 0.59
C GLU A 72 -9.51 -13.96 0.27
N ALA A 73 -9.07 -12.72 0.36
CA ALA A 73 -7.67 -12.35 0.18
C ALA A 73 -6.77 -13.05 1.23
N ARG A 74 -7.18 -13.09 2.51
CA ARG A 74 -6.45 -13.84 3.54
C ARG A 74 -6.44 -15.33 3.26
N THR A 75 -7.56 -15.90 2.84
CA THR A 75 -7.61 -17.32 2.43
C THR A 75 -6.66 -17.58 1.26
N GLY A 76 -6.57 -16.65 0.31
CA GLY A 76 -5.58 -16.70 -0.76
C GLY A 76 -4.14 -16.75 -0.22
N LEU A 77 -3.79 -15.91 0.76
CA LEU A 77 -2.50 -15.93 1.42
C LEU A 77 -2.24 -17.26 2.17
N GLN A 78 -3.27 -17.85 2.81
CA GLN A 78 -3.15 -19.14 3.52
C GLN A 78 -2.78 -20.28 2.58
N VAL A 79 -3.28 -20.27 1.35
CA VAL A 79 -2.95 -21.28 0.32
C VAL A 79 -1.70 -20.95 -0.49
N GLY A 80 -0.93 -19.94 -0.06
CA GLY A 80 0.36 -19.60 -0.64
C GLY A 80 0.33 -18.59 -1.78
N LYS A 81 -0.84 -18.01 -2.12
CA LYS A 81 -0.90 -16.89 -3.05
C LYS A 81 -0.22 -15.66 -2.45
N LYS A 82 0.36 -14.82 -3.28
CA LYS A 82 1.05 -13.59 -2.87
C LYS A 82 0.25 -12.37 -3.30
N LEU A 83 0.24 -11.34 -2.46
CA LEU A 83 -0.44 -10.09 -2.77
C LEU A 83 0.35 -9.31 -3.82
N GLU A 84 -0.22 -9.16 -5.01
CA GLU A 84 0.44 -8.51 -6.15
C GLU A 84 -0.06 -7.09 -6.36
N HIS A 85 -1.38 -6.85 -6.24
CA HIS A 85 -1.92 -5.50 -6.31
C HIS A 85 -2.80 -5.23 -5.10
N ALA A 86 -2.71 -4.02 -4.55
CA ALA A 86 -3.64 -3.54 -3.55
C ALA A 86 -3.97 -2.07 -3.79
N ARG A 87 -5.25 -1.73 -3.67
CA ARG A 87 -5.68 -0.34 -3.59
C ARG A 87 -5.57 0.13 -2.14
N ILE A 88 -4.86 1.23 -1.96
CA ILE A 88 -4.53 1.78 -0.65
C ILE A 88 -5.04 3.20 -0.57
N ARG A 89 -5.69 3.53 0.54
CA ARG A 89 -5.95 4.90 0.96
C ARG A 89 -5.00 5.24 2.11
N MET A 90 -4.26 6.31 1.93
CA MET A 90 -3.27 6.81 2.87
C MET A 90 -3.66 8.21 3.31
N THR A 91 -3.69 8.45 4.62
CA THR A 91 -3.89 9.78 5.19
C THR A 91 -2.65 10.21 5.95
N LYS A 92 -2.16 11.41 5.67
CA LYS A 92 -1.04 12.04 6.37
C LYS A 92 -1.42 13.49 6.69
N GLY A 93 -1.58 13.79 7.98
CA GLY A 93 -2.20 15.05 8.40
C GLY A 93 -3.60 15.18 7.80
N ASP A 94 -3.86 16.29 7.12
CA ASP A 94 -5.15 16.56 6.45
C ASP A 94 -5.21 16.02 5.01
N ASN A 95 -4.09 15.48 4.50
CA ASN A 95 -3.98 15.02 3.12
C ASN A 95 -4.40 13.55 2.99
N GLU A 96 -5.39 13.29 2.12
CA GLU A 96 -5.83 11.94 1.75
C GLU A 96 -5.38 11.59 0.33
N TYR A 97 -4.66 10.49 0.22
CA TYR A 97 -4.17 9.92 -1.04
C TYR A 97 -4.87 8.58 -1.30
N SER A 98 -5.18 8.28 -2.55
CA SER A 98 -5.64 6.94 -2.94
C SER A 98 -4.87 6.48 -4.16
N PHE A 99 -4.33 5.27 -4.12
CA PHE A 99 -3.53 4.69 -5.20
C PHE A 99 -3.60 3.16 -5.19
N THR A 100 -3.26 2.56 -6.31
CA THR A 100 -3.01 1.12 -6.40
C THR A 100 -1.50 0.90 -6.47
N LEU A 101 -0.96 0.07 -5.58
CA LEU A 101 0.43 -0.36 -5.62
C LEU A 101 0.53 -1.74 -6.27
N VAL A 102 1.35 -1.84 -7.30
CA VAL A 102 1.75 -3.10 -7.95
C VAL A 102 3.05 -3.55 -7.32
N ALA A 103 3.00 -4.67 -6.60
CA ALA A 103 4.09 -5.10 -5.73
C ALA A 103 5.37 -5.50 -6.48
N SER A 104 5.26 -6.32 -7.52
CA SER A 104 6.42 -6.84 -8.26
C SER A 104 7.23 -5.79 -9.00
N LEU A 105 6.63 -4.64 -9.29
CA LEU A 105 7.25 -3.52 -10.01
C LEU A 105 7.40 -2.28 -9.15
N MET A 106 6.83 -2.25 -7.94
CA MET A 106 6.67 -1.05 -7.10
C MET A 106 6.05 0.12 -7.88
N GLU A 107 5.12 -0.20 -8.77
CA GLU A 107 4.46 0.74 -9.65
C GLU A 107 3.20 1.29 -9.02
N PHE A 108 2.99 2.60 -9.17
CA PHE A 108 1.78 3.27 -8.73
C PHE A 108 0.80 3.40 -9.88
N ARG A 109 -0.47 3.01 -9.65
CA ARG A 109 -1.58 3.15 -10.60
C ARG A 109 -2.77 3.84 -9.96
N ASN A 110 -3.62 4.45 -10.77
CA ASN A 110 -4.88 5.06 -10.33
C ASN A 110 -4.71 6.04 -9.16
N ILE A 111 -3.67 6.89 -9.25
CA ILE A 111 -3.34 7.84 -8.20
C ILE A 111 -4.39 8.94 -8.15
N ARG A 112 -4.90 9.19 -6.94
CA ARG A 112 -5.73 10.35 -6.61
C ARG A 112 -5.03 11.13 -5.50
N LEU A 113 -4.67 12.36 -5.82
CA LEU A 113 -4.08 13.30 -4.89
C LEU A 113 -5.17 14.00 -4.07
N PRO A 114 -4.83 14.57 -2.91
CA PRO A 114 -5.74 15.40 -2.13
C PRO A 114 -6.32 16.52 -2.98
N LYS A 115 -7.52 16.95 -2.63
CA LYS A 115 -8.09 18.19 -3.18
C LYS A 115 -7.33 19.36 -2.61
N THR A 116 -6.96 20.29 -3.47
CA THR A 116 -6.27 21.51 -3.08
C THR A 116 -7.28 22.66 -2.96
N ALA A 117 -6.99 23.65 -2.13
CA ALA A 117 -7.85 24.81 -1.98
C ALA A 117 -8.03 25.58 -3.32
N MET A 118 -7.07 25.46 -4.22
CA MET A 118 -7.13 26.09 -5.55
C MET A 118 -8.03 25.34 -6.54
N THR A 119 -8.36 24.07 -6.29
CA THR A 119 -9.29 23.30 -7.14
C THR A 119 -10.74 23.74 -6.97
N GLU A 120 -11.07 24.47 -5.91
CA GLU A 120 -12.43 24.95 -5.63
C GLU A 120 -12.75 26.29 -6.29
N THR A 121 -11.75 27.00 -6.82
CA THR A 121 -11.92 28.29 -7.53
C THR A 121 -11.82 28.09 -9.04
N GLU A 122 -12.81 27.42 -9.64
CA GLU A 122 -12.86 27.16 -11.09
C GLU A 122 -13.06 28.41 -11.99
N GLU A 123 -13.06 29.64 -11.46
CA GLU A 123 -13.46 30.84 -12.21
C GLU A 123 -12.37 31.83 -12.58
N SER A 124 -11.12 31.68 -12.14
CA SER A 124 -10.06 32.61 -12.55
C SER A 124 -8.95 31.91 -13.31
N GLY A 125 -9.11 31.77 -14.63
CA GLY A 125 -8.12 31.20 -15.54
C GLY A 125 -6.88 32.07 -15.74
N ASN A 126 -6.30 32.60 -14.66
CA ASN A 126 -5.04 33.32 -14.73
C ASN A 126 -3.87 32.32 -14.80
N ARG A 127 -2.86 32.59 -15.59
CA ARG A 127 -1.68 31.73 -15.80
C ARG A 127 -0.93 31.46 -14.49
N GLU A 128 -0.85 32.42 -13.61
CA GLU A 128 -0.18 32.31 -12.30
C GLU A 128 -0.91 31.30 -11.38
N ASP A 129 -2.23 31.28 -11.39
CA ASP A 129 -3.04 30.33 -10.64
C ASP A 129 -2.84 28.90 -11.14
N MET A 130 -2.71 28.72 -12.47
CA MET A 130 -2.43 27.42 -13.08
C MET A 130 -1.03 26.91 -12.71
N GLU A 131 -0.02 27.76 -12.73
CA GLU A 131 1.35 27.40 -12.34
C GLU A 131 1.39 27.01 -10.86
N GLY A 132 0.69 27.74 -9.98
CA GLY A 132 0.55 27.39 -8.55
C GLY A 132 -0.09 26.03 -8.35
N MET A 133 -1.18 25.74 -9.04
CA MET A 133 -1.85 24.41 -8.96
C MET A 133 -0.95 23.26 -9.42
N ILE A 134 -0.16 23.46 -10.48
CA ILE A 134 0.76 22.43 -10.96
C ILE A 134 1.84 22.17 -9.92
N LEU A 135 2.44 23.21 -9.34
CA LEU A 135 3.48 23.07 -8.31
C LEU A 135 2.94 22.37 -7.06
N GLU A 136 1.74 22.71 -6.63
CA GLU A 136 1.08 22.07 -5.48
C GLU A 136 0.83 20.58 -5.74
N ARG A 137 0.37 20.22 -6.94
CA ARG A 137 0.17 18.81 -7.33
C ARG A 137 1.49 18.04 -7.39
N ILE A 138 2.56 18.66 -7.89
CA ILE A 138 3.90 18.05 -7.90
C ILE A 138 4.35 17.80 -6.46
N TYR A 139 4.20 18.78 -5.57
CA TYR A 139 4.55 18.65 -4.16
C TYR A 139 3.79 17.48 -3.49
N LEU A 140 2.47 17.41 -3.69
CA LEU A 140 1.65 16.33 -3.12
C LEU A 140 2.06 14.96 -3.68
N PHE A 141 2.40 14.90 -4.97
CA PHE A 141 2.87 13.65 -5.56
C PHE A 141 4.24 13.23 -5.01
N GLU A 142 5.16 14.17 -4.85
CA GLU A 142 6.45 13.91 -4.21
C GLU A 142 6.28 13.47 -2.74
N GLU A 143 5.37 14.08 -1.99
CA GLU A 143 5.05 13.67 -0.62
C GLU A 143 4.55 12.22 -0.56
N LEU A 144 3.67 11.82 -1.48
CA LEU A 144 3.22 10.44 -1.62
C LEU A 144 4.40 9.48 -1.84
N LEU A 145 5.25 9.77 -2.85
CA LEU A 145 6.39 8.92 -3.20
C LEU A 145 7.39 8.80 -2.04
N GLN A 146 7.73 9.91 -1.40
CA GLN A 146 8.65 9.93 -0.26
C GLN A 146 8.10 9.14 0.92
N THR A 147 6.80 9.25 1.19
CA THR A 147 6.14 8.53 2.28
C THR A 147 6.14 7.02 2.03
N VAL A 148 5.77 6.58 0.83
CA VAL A 148 5.79 5.13 0.51
C VAL A 148 7.22 4.59 0.48
N ASN A 149 8.19 5.37 0.00
CA ASN A 149 9.61 5.00 0.06
C ASN A 149 10.10 4.86 1.50
N ALA A 150 9.67 5.73 2.41
CA ALA A 150 10.00 5.62 3.84
C ALA A 150 9.37 4.37 4.48
N LEU A 151 8.13 4.02 4.11
CA LEU A 151 7.49 2.76 4.53
C LEU A 151 8.26 1.54 4.02
N PHE A 152 8.69 1.56 2.77
CA PHE A 152 9.47 0.47 2.19
C PHE A 152 10.85 0.32 2.85
N ARG A 153 11.53 1.43 3.16
CA ARG A 153 12.79 1.40 3.93
C ARG A 153 12.57 0.81 5.31
N SER A 154 11.53 1.22 6.02
CA SER A 154 11.18 0.66 7.34
C SER A 154 10.92 -0.86 7.26
N PHE A 155 10.28 -1.33 6.20
CA PHE A 155 10.13 -2.76 5.93
C PHE A 155 11.49 -3.44 5.71
N LEU A 156 12.37 -2.86 4.88
CA LEU A 156 13.69 -3.43 4.62
C LEU A 156 14.57 -3.51 5.87
N ASP A 157 14.52 -2.48 6.72
CA ASP A 157 15.26 -2.47 7.99
C ASP A 157 14.86 -3.68 8.84
N VAL A 158 13.55 -3.95 8.99
CA VAL A 158 13.06 -5.14 9.71
C VAL A 158 13.35 -6.44 8.95
N ARG A 159 13.19 -6.44 7.62
CA ARG A 159 13.35 -7.63 6.77
C ARG A 159 14.78 -8.16 6.73
N LEU A 160 15.76 -7.27 6.84
CA LEU A 160 17.18 -7.59 6.77
C LEU A 160 17.82 -7.79 8.16
N ASP A 161 17.08 -7.53 9.22
CA ASP A 161 17.56 -7.70 10.60
C ASP A 161 17.11 -9.04 11.21
N GLN A 162 17.63 -9.33 12.39
CA GLN A 162 17.26 -10.48 13.22
C GLN A 162 15.79 -10.43 13.66
N ASP A 163 15.21 -9.25 13.68
CA ASP A 163 13.81 -9.00 14.02
C ASP A 163 12.79 -9.54 12.99
N TRP A 164 13.24 -9.95 11.80
CA TRP A 164 12.35 -10.51 10.79
C TRP A 164 11.68 -11.82 11.21
N SER A 165 12.42 -12.71 11.88
CA SER A 165 11.86 -14.02 12.27
C SER A 165 10.65 -13.90 13.22
N PRO A 166 10.69 -13.11 14.29
CA PRO A 166 9.52 -12.87 15.14
C PRO A 166 8.41 -12.08 14.42
N GLU A 167 8.74 -11.14 13.56
CA GLU A 167 7.77 -10.40 12.75
C GLU A 167 7.02 -11.33 11.78
N LEU A 168 7.75 -12.19 11.08
CA LEU A 168 7.18 -13.19 10.18
C LEU A 168 6.24 -14.17 10.91
N ALA A 169 6.58 -14.56 12.14
CA ALA A 169 5.72 -15.41 12.97
C ALA A 169 4.37 -14.73 13.27
N LYS A 170 4.38 -13.42 13.56
CA LYS A 170 3.16 -12.63 13.78
C LYS A 170 2.33 -12.51 12.49
N ILE A 171 2.97 -12.25 11.35
CA ILE A 171 2.29 -12.20 10.04
C ILE A 171 1.63 -13.54 9.72
N ARG A 172 2.33 -14.65 9.93
CA ARG A 172 1.77 -16.00 9.73
C ARG A 172 0.59 -16.28 10.64
N SER A 173 0.68 -15.90 11.92
CA SER A 173 -0.43 -16.00 12.88
C SER A 173 -1.62 -15.17 12.41
N TRP A 174 -1.40 -13.93 11.97
CA TRP A 174 -2.43 -13.05 11.46
C TRP A 174 -3.10 -13.62 10.19
N ILE A 175 -2.34 -14.16 9.25
CA ILE A 175 -2.88 -14.85 8.06
C ILE A 175 -3.76 -16.04 8.48
N SER A 176 -3.33 -16.82 9.46
CA SER A 176 -4.04 -18.03 9.93
C SER A 176 -5.28 -17.71 10.76
N THR A 177 -5.37 -16.51 11.35
CA THR A 177 -6.52 -16.13 12.18
C THR A 177 -7.70 -15.78 11.27
N THR A 178 -8.64 -16.69 11.13
CA THR A 178 -9.93 -16.41 10.47
C THR A 178 -10.66 -15.35 11.30
N PRO A 179 -11.08 -14.21 10.74
CA PRO A 179 -11.92 -13.26 11.46
C PRO A 179 -13.18 -13.98 11.89
N LEU A 180 -13.45 -14.01 13.20
CA LEU A 180 -14.70 -14.55 13.72
C LEU A 180 -15.85 -13.80 13.05
N HIS A 181 -16.66 -14.54 12.32
CA HIS A 181 -17.91 -14.05 11.77
C HIS A 181 -18.79 -13.70 12.97
N ASN A 182 -18.93 -12.41 13.30
CA ASN A 182 -19.97 -11.93 14.18
C ASN A 182 -21.26 -11.88 13.34
N PRO A 183 -22.20 -12.81 13.48
CA PRO A 183 -23.50 -12.68 12.87
C PRO A 183 -24.24 -11.57 13.61
N SER A 184 -24.46 -10.46 12.95
CA SER A 184 -25.42 -9.42 13.35
C SER A 184 -26.75 -9.68 12.70
#